data_727aae839a3060ff528dec5c713011c4
#
_entry.id   727aae839a3060ff528dec5c713011c4
#
_cell.length_a   1.000
_cell.length_b   1.000
_cell.length_c   1.000
_cell.angle_alpha   90.00
_cell.angle_beta   90.00
_cell.angle_gamma   90.00
#
_symmetry.space_group_name_H-M   'P 1'
#
loop_
_entity.id
_entity.type
_entity.pdbx_description
1 polymer ?
#
loop_
_entity_poly.entity_id
_entity_poly.type
_entity_poly.pdbx_seq_one_letter_code
_entity_poly.pdbx_strand_id
1 'polypeptide(L)'
;MKIRTLISAPLISALGLAALSSLAHAAPNPLSVHVLNLVTGTPSAGINVTLERYEGSTWQSLAQGTTNEQGRIAELFPAGSALTKGEYRVVFKTGDYYKHAGQESFFPEIPVIFEVKQTDQHYHIPLLLSPYGFSTYRGS
;
A
#
# COMPACT_ATOMS: atom_id res chain seq x y z
N MET A 1 -25.86 -58.11 -60.01
CA MET A 1 -25.65 -58.12 -58.58
C MET A 1 -24.70 -57.02 -58.22
N LYS A 2 -25.17 -55.88 -57.72
CA LYS A 2 -24.36 -54.68 -57.46
C LYS A 2 -24.12 -54.57 -55.97
N ILE A 3 -22.85 -54.71 -55.57
CA ILE A 3 -22.43 -54.55 -54.19
C ILE A 3 -22.17 -53.05 -53.91
N ARG A 4 -22.94 -52.48 -53.01
CA ARG A 4 -22.69 -51.11 -52.52
C ARG A 4 -21.81 -51.15 -51.31
N THR A 5 -20.61 -50.58 -51.45
CA THR A 5 -19.67 -50.39 -50.33
C THR A 5 -20.08 -49.12 -49.59
N LEU A 6 -20.37 -49.28 -48.30
CA LEU A 6 -20.59 -48.20 -47.36
C LEU A 6 -19.23 -47.74 -46.80
N ILE A 7 -18.89 -46.46 -47.06
CA ILE A 7 -17.67 -45.85 -46.49
C ILE A 7 -18.14 -45.13 -45.21
N SER A 8 -17.69 -45.64 -44.04
CA SER A 8 -17.86 -45.01 -42.76
C SER A 8 -16.76 -43.95 -42.55
N ALA A 9 -17.14 -42.70 -42.40
CA ALA A 9 -16.23 -41.62 -42.00
C ALA A 9 -16.11 -41.58 -40.48
N PRO A 10 -14.91 -41.42 -39.92
CA PRO A 10 -14.75 -41.22 -38.48
C PRO A 10 -15.05 -39.80 -38.07
N LEU A 11 -15.91 -39.62 -37.08
CA LEU A 11 -16.21 -38.37 -36.40
C LEU A 11 -15.06 -38.01 -35.50
N ILE A 12 -14.31 -36.97 -35.85
CA ILE A 12 -13.23 -36.42 -35.01
C ILE A 12 -13.88 -35.45 -34.02
N SER A 13 -14.03 -35.86 -32.78
CA SER A 13 -14.44 -35.01 -31.66
C SER A 13 -13.26 -34.13 -31.25
N ALA A 14 -13.27 -32.86 -31.63
CA ALA A 14 -12.33 -31.87 -31.11
C ALA A 14 -12.74 -31.49 -29.68
N LEU A 15 -12.04 -32.03 -28.66
CA LEU A 15 -12.17 -31.58 -27.28
C LEU A 15 -11.47 -30.22 -27.17
N GLY A 16 -12.24 -29.14 -27.13
CA GLY A 16 -11.74 -27.79 -26.85
C GLY A 16 -11.31 -27.69 -25.37
N LEU A 17 -10.01 -27.65 -25.14
CA LEU A 17 -9.43 -27.34 -23.84
C LEU A 17 -9.62 -25.86 -23.56
N ALA A 18 -10.68 -25.51 -22.82
CA ALA A 18 -10.86 -24.15 -22.30
C ALA A 18 -9.83 -23.91 -21.22
N ALA A 19 -8.76 -23.18 -21.56
CA ALA A 19 -7.80 -22.68 -20.59
C ALA A 19 -8.50 -21.64 -19.71
N LEU A 20 -8.87 -22.02 -18.50
CA LEU A 20 -9.26 -21.11 -17.43
C LEU A 20 -8.02 -20.30 -17.02
N SER A 21 -7.83 -19.14 -17.62
CA SER A 21 -6.86 -18.16 -17.14
C SER A 21 -7.38 -17.67 -15.80
N SER A 22 -6.83 -18.22 -14.71
CA SER A 22 -7.01 -17.63 -13.37
C SER A 22 -6.37 -16.25 -13.39
N LEU A 23 -7.17 -15.21 -13.35
CA LEU A 23 -6.71 -13.86 -13.05
C LEU A 23 -6.12 -13.90 -11.64
N ALA A 24 -4.81 -14.03 -11.56
CA ALA A 24 -4.12 -13.87 -10.29
C ALA A 24 -4.36 -12.43 -9.82
N HIS A 25 -5.26 -12.27 -8.84
CA HIS A 25 -5.42 -11.00 -8.13
C HIS A 25 -4.09 -10.72 -7.42
N ALA A 26 -3.44 -9.61 -7.74
CA ALA A 26 -2.27 -9.16 -7.00
C ALA A 26 -2.69 -8.98 -5.52
N ALA A 27 -1.87 -9.48 -4.59
CA ALA A 27 -2.11 -9.29 -3.17
C ALA A 27 -2.20 -7.77 -2.86
N PRO A 28 -3.13 -7.33 -1.99
CA PRO A 28 -3.25 -5.93 -1.61
C PRO A 28 -1.94 -5.45 -0.97
N ASN A 29 -1.62 -4.16 -1.18
CA ASN A 29 -0.41 -3.56 -0.59
C ASN A 29 -0.46 -3.68 0.94
N PRO A 30 0.61 -4.14 1.60
CA PRO A 30 0.58 -4.42 3.03
C PRO A 30 0.64 -3.18 3.91
N LEU A 31 0.87 -1.98 3.37
CA LEU A 31 1.00 -0.75 4.17
C LEU A 31 0.29 0.43 3.55
N SER A 32 -0.50 1.10 4.37
CA SER A 32 -1.16 2.36 4.03
C SER A 32 -1.05 3.38 5.17
N VAL A 33 -1.18 4.66 4.83
CA VAL A 33 -1.23 5.76 5.80
C VAL A 33 -2.43 6.66 5.52
N HIS A 34 -2.84 7.41 6.54
CA HIS A 34 -3.90 8.39 6.45
C HIS A 34 -3.62 9.56 7.39
N VAL A 35 -3.80 10.79 6.94
CA VAL A 35 -3.61 11.98 7.76
C VAL A 35 -4.91 12.78 7.84
N LEU A 36 -5.38 13.02 9.06
CA LEU A 36 -6.53 13.85 9.39
C LEU A 36 -6.07 15.12 10.09
N ASN A 37 -6.51 16.28 9.58
CA ASN A 37 -6.30 17.56 10.22
C ASN A 37 -7.27 17.70 11.41
N LEU A 38 -6.75 17.76 12.63
CA LEU A 38 -7.54 17.89 13.85
C LEU A 38 -8.18 19.27 14.01
N VAL A 39 -7.63 20.30 13.37
CA VAL A 39 -8.18 21.66 13.47
C VAL A 39 -9.46 21.79 12.65
N THR A 40 -9.48 21.18 11.46
CA THR A 40 -10.60 21.32 10.52
C THR A 40 -11.50 20.08 10.46
N GLY A 41 -11.03 18.93 10.95
CA GLY A 41 -11.73 17.65 10.82
C GLY A 41 -11.71 17.08 9.40
N THR A 42 -10.83 17.57 8.52
CA THR A 42 -10.74 17.16 7.11
C THR A 42 -9.43 16.41 6.82
N PRO A 43 -9.37 15.62 5.74
CA PRO A 43 -8.13 15.00 5.31
C PRO A 43 -7.04 16.01 4.97
N SER A 44 -5.77 15.66 5.22
CA SER A 44 -4.61 16.48 4.85
C SER A 44 -3.94 15.92 3.60
N ALA A 45 -4.16 16.58 2.46
CA ALA A 45 -3.51 16.26 1.20
C ALA A 45 -2.15 16.93 1.07
N GLY A 46 -1.24 16.32 0.31
CA GLY A 46 0.05 16.92 -0.04
C GLY A 46 1.17 16.73 1.00
N ILE A 47 0.99 15.83 1.97
CA ILE A 47 2.05 15.50 2.93
C ILE A 47 2.94 14.42 2.33
N ASN A 48 4.25 14.71 2.23
CA ASN A 48 5.25 13.72 1.86
C ASN A 48 5.52 12.77 3.02
N VAL A 49 5.55 11.48 2.72
CA VAL A 49 5.79 10.41 3.69
C VAL A 49 6.86 9.48 3.15
N THR A 50 7.84 9.14 3.98
CA THR A 50 8.84 8.11 3.66
C THR A 50 8.60 6.87 4.51
N LEU A 51 8.84 5.70 3.90
CA LEU A 51 8.89 4.42 4.60
C LEU A 51 10.35 3.98 4.72
N GLU A 52 10.75 3.63 5.92
CA GLU A 52 12.09 3.13 6.20
C GLU A 52 12.02 1.86 7.03
N ARG A 53 13.04 1.03 6.91
CA ARG A 53 13.24 -0.18 7.72
C ARG A 53 14.51 -0.06 8.54
N TYR A 54 14.45 -0.48 9.79
CA TYR A 54 15.62 -0.55 10.65
C TYR A 54 16.46 -1.79 10.30
N GLU A 55 17.72 -1.58 9.93
CA GLU A 55 18.65 -2.65 9.57
C GLU A 55 19.98 -2.45 10.27
N GLY A 56 20.30 -3.37 11.17
CA GLY A 56 21.52 -3.33 11.95
C GLY A 56 21.55 -2.17 12.94
N SER A 57 21.91 -0.99 12.51
CA SER A 57 22.01 0.22 13.33
C SER A 57 21.52 1.47 12.61
N THR A 58 20.96 1.33 11.40
CA THR A 58 20.55 2.44 10.56
C THR A 58 19.16 2.22 9.97
N TRP A 59 18.51 3.32 9.62
CA TRP A 59 17.25 3.32 8.89
C TRP A 59 17.52 3.35 7.39
N GLN A 60 17.00 2.34 6.68
CA GLN A 60 17.10 2.23 5.23
C GLN A 60 15.80 2.68 4.59
N SER A 61 15.90 3.62 3.64
CA SER A 61 14.73 4.08 2.89
C SER A 61 14.24 2.98 1.95
N LEU A 62 12.94 2.69 1.99
CA LEU A 62 12.29 1.69 1.13
C LEU A 62 11.39 2.32 0.08
N ALA A 63 10.64 3.35 0.45
CA ALA A 63 9.64 3.98 -0.41
C ALA A 63 9.30 5.39 0.07
N GLN A 64 8.65 6.14 -0.80
CA GLN A 64 8.08 7.45 -0.47
C GLN A 64 6.78 7.66 -1.24
N GLY A 65 5.92 8.51 -0.72
CA GLY A 65 4.67 8.89 -1.35
C GLY A 65 4.17 10.22 -0.82
N THR A 66 3.10 10.70 -1.42
CA THR A 66 2.43 11.94 -1.01
C THR A 66 0.96 11.65 -0.77
N THR A 67 0.39 12.15 0.32
CA THR A 67 -1.03 11.95 0.61
C THR A 67 -1.90 12.61 -0.47
N ASN A 68 -2.92 11.88 -0.90
CA ASN A 68 -3.89 12.33 -1.89
C ASN A 68 -4.96 13.26 -1.28
N GLU A 69 -5.98 13.65 -2.04
CA GLU A 69 -7.07 14.51 -1.58
C GLU A 69 -7.86 13.93 -0.40
N GLN A 70 -7.87 12.60 -0.25
CA GLN A 70 -8.45 11.92 0.91
C GLN A 70 -7.47 11.79 2.09
N GLY A 71 -6.28 12.43 2.01
CA GLY A 71 -5.26 12.34 3.03
C GLY A 71 -4.56 10.98 3.09
N ARG A 72 -4.63 10.15 2.04
CA ARG A 72 -4.19 8.76 2.06
C ARG A 72 -3.04 8.49 1.10
N ILE A 73 -2.21 7.53 1.50
CA ILE A 73 -1.37 6.75 0.59
C ILE A 73 -1.79 5.29 0.79
N ALA A 74 -2.52 4.74 -0.19
CA ALA A 74 -3.08 3.40 -0.08
C ALA A 74 -2.02 2.30 -0.24
N GLU A 75 -0.96 2.58 -0.98
CA GLU A 75 0.08 1.63 -1.38
C GLU A 75 1.47 2.24 -1.14
N LEU A 76 1.89 2.26 0.13
CA LEU A 76 3.19 2.84 0.50
C LEU A 76 4.33 1.82 0.47
N PHE A 77 4.04 0.53 0.59
CA PHE A 77 5.07 -0.51 0.51
C PHE A 77 5.52 -0.73 -0.94
N PRO A 78 6.84 -0.95 -1.20
CA PRO A 78 7.33 -1.14 -2.56
C PRO A 78 6.65 -2.30 -3.28
N ALA A 79 6.13 -2.06 -4.48
CA ALA A 79 5.53 -3.08 -5.32
C ALA A 79 6.54 -4.20 -5.64
N GLY A 80 6.09 -5.45 -5.62
CA GLY A 80 6.93 -6.61 -5.92
C GLY A 80 7.90 -7.02 -4.81
N SER A 81 7.93 -6.28 -3.70
CA SER A 81 8.73 -6.62 -2.52
C SER A 81 7.88 -7.33 -1.47
N ALA A 82 8.48 -8.25 -0.72
CA ALA A 82 7.80 -8.95 0.37
C ALA A 82 7.98 -8.19 1.68
N LEU A 83 6.88 -8.00 2.42
CA LEU A 83 6.93 -7.50 3.79
C LEU A 83 7.64 -8.52 4.67
N THR A 84 8.61 -8.09 5.46
CA THR A 84 9.36 -8.95 6.39
C THR A 84 9.19 -8.49 7.83
N LYS A 85 9.38 -9.39 8.78
CA LYS A 85 9.35 -9.05 10.21
C LYS A 85 10.46 -8.07 10.57
N GLY A 86 10.18 -7.16 11.49
CA GLY A 86 11.15 -6.19 11.98
C GLY A 86 10.54 -4.83 12.27
N GLU A 87 11.40 -3.87 12.58
CA GLU A 87 11.01 -2.50 12.86
C GLU A 87 11.00 -1.67 11.58
N TYR A 88 9.94 -0.90 11.43
CA TYR A 88 9.74 0.07 10.36
C TYR A 88 9.37 1.42 10.96
N ARG A 89 9.56 2.46 10.19
CA ARG A 89 8.96 3.76 10.49
C ARG A 89 8.40 4.41 9.23
N VAL A 90 7.31 5.10 9.41
CA VAL A 90 6.82 6.09 8.46
C VAL A 90 7.18 7.46 8.99
N VAL A 91 7.73 8.33 8.14
CA VAL A 91 8.13 9.68 8.52
C VAL A 91 7.27 10.67 7.74
N PHE A 92 6.39 11.35 8.43
CA PHE A 92 5.53 12.38 7.87
C PHE A 92 6.25 13.72 7.86
N LYS A 93 6.46 14.33 6.70
CA LYS A 93 7.14 15.63 6.52
C LYS A 93 6.21 16.80 6.79
N THR A 94 5.73 16.88 8.02
CA THR A 94 4.68 17.80 8.43
C THR A 94 5.15 19.25 8.52
N GLY A 95 6.41 19.48 8.86
CA GLY A 95 7.00 20.83 8.87
C GLY A 95 6.98 21.48 7.49
N ASP A 96 7.37 20.73 6.46
CA ASP A 96 7.31 21.22 5.08
C ASP A 96 5.87 21.50 4.63
N TYR A 97 4.95 20.62 4.98
CA TYR A 97 3.52 20.77 4.71
C TYR A 97 2.97 22.10 5.29
N TYR A 98 3.23 22.37 6.56
CA TYR A 98 2.76 23.60 7.21
C TYR A 98 3.46 24.85 6.68
N LYS A 99 4.78 24.75 6.39
CA LYS A 99 5.52 25.85 5.80
C LYS A 99 4.97 26.25 4.43
N HIS A 100 4.61 25.30 3.58
CA HIS A 100 3.97 25.58 2.29
C HIS A 100 2.58 26.22 2.45
N ALA A 101 1.88 25.92 3.53
CA ALA A 101 0.60 26.54 3.88
C ALA A 101 0.76 27.91 4.57
N GLY A 102 1.98 28.40 4.79
CA GLY A 102 2.23 29.64 5.51
C GLY A 102 1.90 29.59 7.00
N GLN A 103 1.90 28.37 7.59
CA GLN A 103 1.52 28.13 8.98
C GLN A 103 2.70 27.67 9.81
N GLU A 104 2.86 28.22 11.00
CA GLU A 104 3.85 27.74 11.97
C GLU A 104 3.45 26.39 12.53
N SER A 105 4.45 25.57 12.82
CA SER A 105 4.30 24.28 13.46
C SER A 105 5.49 23.98 14.36
N PHE A 106 5.30 23.06 15.29
CA PHE A 106 6.34 22.72 16.26
C PHE A 106 7.24 21.55 15.80
N PHE A 107 6.66 20.56 15.14
CA PHE A 107 7.38 19.36 14.71
C PHE A 107 7.84 19.51 13.26
N PRO A 108 9.16 19.47 12.97
CA PRO A 108 9.66 19.53 11.59
C PRO A 108 9.28 18.29 10.78
N GLU A 109 9.19 17.15 11.45
CA GLU A 109 8.70 15.87 10.91
C GLU A 109 8.18 14.99 12.04
N ILE A 110 7.37 14.00 11.71
CA ILE A 110 6.80 13.07 12.68
C ILE A 110 7.14 11.64 12.25
N PRO A 111 8.16 11.01 12.85
CA PRO A 111 8.43 9.59 12.65
C PRO A 111 7.51 8.75 13.55
N VAL A 112 6.86 7.75 12.95
CA VAL A 112 6.07 6.75 13.68
C VAL A 112 6.72 5.40 13.48
N ILE A 113 7.32 4.87 14.54
CA ILE A 113 7.97 3.56 14.55
C ILE A 113 6.94 2.51 14.90
N PHE A 114 6.93 1.41 14.16
CA PHE A 114 6.05 0.27 14.40
C PHE A 114 6.77 -1.05 14.11
N GLU A 115 6.29 -2.12 14.72
CA GLU A 115 6.86 -3.45 14.55
C GLU A 115 5.96 -4.34 13.69
N VAL A 116 6.54 -4.95 12.66
CA VAL A 116 5.90 -5.98 11.85
C VAL A 116 6.20 -7.34 12.46
N LYS A 117 5.20 -7.94 13.11
CA LYS A 117 5.28 -9.28 13.69
C LYS A 117 4.70 -10.37 12.80
N GLN A 118 3.74 -10.00 11.95
CA GLN A 118 3.05 -10.90 11.03
C GLN A 118 3.08 -10.29 9.62
N THR A 119 3.52 -11.08 8.66
CA THR A 119 3.75 -10.60 7.28
C THR A 119 2.54 -10.77 6.36
N ASP A 120 1.51 -11.45 6.84
CA ASP A 120 0.23 -11.70 6.16
C ASP A 120 -0.87 -10.70 6.55
N GLN A 121 -0.54 -9.69 7.34
CA GLN A 121 -1.48 -8.65 7.77
C GLN A 121 -1.25 -7.34 7.02
N HIS A 122 -2.33 -6.57 6.89
CA HIS A 122 -2.25 -5.17 6.47
C HIS A 122 -1.93 -4.28 7.67
N TYR A 123 -1.00 -3.34 7.47
CA TYR A 123 -0.63 -2.32 8.45
C TYR A 123 -1.15 -0.97 7.97
N HIS A 124 -1.94 -0.32 8.80
CA HIS A 124 -2.46 1.02 8.55
C HIS A 124 -2.02 1.97 9.64
N ILE A 125 -1.34 3.06 9.25
CA ILE A 125 -0.79 4.05 10.18
C ILE A 125 -1.53 5.38 10.00
N PRO A 126 -2.58 5.65 10.78
CA PRO A 126 -3.25 6.94 10.81
C PRO A 126 -2.45 7.96 11.60
N LEU A 127 -2.45 9.21 11.15
CA LEU A 127 -1.93 10.36 11.87
C LEU A 127 -3.04 11.38 12.07
N LEU A 128 -3.31 11.73 13.32
CA LEU A 128 -4.18 12.84 13.70
C LEU A 128 -3.27 14.05 13.94
N LEU A 129 -3.35 15.05 13.07
CA LEU A 129 -2.35 16.09 12.95
C LEU A 129 -2.90 17.47 13.32
N SER A 130 -2.17 18.18 14.18
CA SER A 130 -2.29 19.62 14.38
C SER A 130 -0.90 20.29 14.32
N PRO A 131 -0.80 21.63 14.24
CA PRO A 131 0.50 22.30 14.18
C PRO A 131 1.41 22.06 15.38
N TYR A 132 0.85 21.79 16.55
CA TYR A 132 1.57 21.67 17.83
C TYR A 132 1.38 20.34 18.54
N GLY A 133 0.75 19.36 17.89
CA GLY A 133 0.54 18.06 18.48
C GLY A 133 0.05 17.04 17.46
N PHE A 134 0.14 15.78 17.82
CA PHE A 134 -0.35 14.70 16.99
C PHE A 134 -0.70 13.47 17.82
N SER A 135 -1.46 12.60 17.23
CA SER A 135 -1.73 11.27 17.75
C SER A 135 -1.67 10.26 16.64
N THR A 136 -1.31 9.04 16.97
CA THR A 136 -1.29 7.92 16.05
C THR A 136 -1.80 6.66 16.73
N TYR A 137 -2.27 5.69 15.94
CA TYR A 137 -2.74 4.42 16.46
C TYR A 137 -2.58 3.34 15.38
N ARG A 138 -2.75 2.08 15.76
CA ARG A 138 -2.85 1.01 14.78
C ARG A 138 -4.25 1.04 14.17
N GLY A 139 -4.35 1.43 12.90
CA GLY A 139 -5.58 1.35 12.14
C GLY A 139 -5.93 -0.09 11.73
N SER A 140 -7.15 -0.29 11.26
CA SER A 140 -7.67 -1.56 10.74
C SER A 140 -7.73 -1.58 9.22
#